data_97d5f0ace4ac646baa1229feef78b6a6
#
_entry.id   97d5f0ace4ac646baa1229feef78b6a6
#
_cell.length_a   1.000
_cell.length_b   1.000
_cell.length_c   1.000
_cell.angle_alpha   90.00
_cell.angle_beta   90.00
_cell.angle_gamma   90.00
#
_symmetry.space_group_name_H-M   'P 1'
#
loop_
_entity.id
_entity.type
_entity.pdbx_description
1 polymer ?
#
loop_
_entity_poly.entity_id
_entity_poly.type
_entity_poly.pdbx_seq_one_letter_code
_entity_poly.pdbx_strand_id
1 'polypeptide(L)'
;MVVQHNLTAMNANRNLSTVTGAQQKSTEKLSSGYRINRAADDAAGLSISEKLRSQIRGLDKAASNSQDGISLVQVAEGALNETHSILQRMNELATQAANDTNTSSDRDALQQEMDQLTSEIDRIRSTTQFNSMNLLDGTFTGMRLQVGALSGQSISISITNMNASTLKVSGLKVSSFSAAGAAMASIQAAINSVSNMRSKLGAIQNRLEHTINNLQTTSENTSAAESRIRDVDM
;
A
#
# COMPACT_ATOMS: atom_id res chain seq x y z
N MET A 1 -57.93 -24.49 -53.39
CA MET A 1 -57.25 -23.20 -52.99
C MET A 1 -58.06 -22.62 -51.86
N VAL A 2 -57.49 -22.50 -50.67
CA VAL A 2 -58.13 -21.84 -49.55
C VAL A 2 -57.73 -20.37 -49.64
N VAL A 3 -58.66 -19.51 -50.08
CA VAL A 3 -58.35 -18.11 -50.46
C VAL A 3 -58.35 -17.16 -49.24
N GLN A 4 -59.04 -17.51 -48.15
CA GLN A 4 -59.13 -16.62 -46.96
C GLN A 4 -58.11 -16.92 -45.82
N HIS A 5 -57.63 -18.14 -45.67
CA HIS A 5 -56.70 -18.52 -44.61
C HIS A 5 -55.68 -19.52 -45.16
N ASN A 6 -54.54 -19.03 -45.64
CA ASN A 6 -53.43 -19.88 -46.08
C ASN A 6 -52.57 -20.30 -44.89
N LEU A 7 -52.95 -21.39 -44.21
CA LEU A 7 -52.23 -21.94 -43.04
C LEU A 7 -50.82 -22.34 -43.33
N THR A 8 -50.49 -22.73 -44.56
CA THR A 8 -49.14 -23.11 -45.00
C THR A 8 -48.23 -21.87 -45.07
N ALA A 9 -48.70 -20.76 -45.62
CA ALA A 9 -47.99 -19.50 -45.66
C ALA A 9 -47.83 -18.90 -44.25
N MET A 10 -48.81 -18.99 -43.37
CA MET A 10 -48.69 -18.54 -41.98
C MET A 10 -47.68 -19.37 -41.19
N ASN A 11 -47.64 -20.70 -41.40
CA ASN A 11 -46.64 -21.58 -40.80
C ASN A 11 -45.22 -21.26 -41.33
N ALA A 12 -45.07 -21.05 -42.62
CA ALA A 12 -43.80 -20.69 -43.24
C ALA A 12 -43.27 -19.36 -42.67
N ASN A 13 -44.14 -18.35 -42.58
CA ASN A 13 -43.80 -17.02 -42.04
C ASN A 13 -43.40 -17.10 -40.53
N ARG A 14 -44.15 -17.89 -39.73
CA ARG A 14 -43.80 -18.13 -38.30
C ARG A 14 -42.45 -18.81 -38.19
N ASN A 15 -42.15 -19.85 -38.98
CA ASN A 15 -40.87 -20.53 -38.97
C ASN A 15 -39.74 -19.61 -39.41
N LEU A 16 -39.96 -18.79 -40.45
CA LEU A 16 -38.98 -17.79 -40.89
C LEU A 16 -38.70 -16.78 -39.78
N SER A 17 -39.71 -16.25 -39.12
CA SER A 17 -39.54 -15.32 -37.98
C SER A 17 -38.77 -15.95 -36.84
N THR A 18 -39.01 -17.23 -36.50
CA THR A 18 -38.29 -17.96 -35.47
C THR A 18 -36.81 -18.14 -35.82
N VAL A 19 -36.51 -18.55 -37.07
CA VAL A 19 -35.10 -18.75 -37.56
C VAL A 19 -34.38 -17.41 -37.61
N THR A 20 -35.02 -16.35 -38.12
CA THR A 20 -34.42 -15.01 -38.15
C THR A 20 -34.14 -14.48 -36.78
N GLY A 21 -35.02 -14.69 -35.80
CA GLY A 21 -34.77 -14.33 -34.40
C GLY A 21 -33.65 -15.11 -33.75
N ALA A 22 -33.53 -16.39 -34.03
CA ALA A 22 -32.38 -17.21 -33.55
C ALA A 22 -31.05 -16.76 -34.19
N GLN A 23 -31.06 -16.45 -35.48
CA GLN A 23 -29.88 -15.93 -36.19
C GLN A 23 -29.44 -14.58 -35.61
N GLN A 24 -30.36 -13.66 -35.38
CA GLN A 24 -30.07 -12.36 -34.75
C GLN A 24 -29.42 -12.53 -33.38
N LYS A 25 -29.96 -13.42 -32.53
CA LYS A 25 -29.34 -13.72 -31.22
C LYS A 25 -27.93 -14.33 -31.32
N SER A 26 -27.71 -15.24 -32.24
CA SER A 26 -26.39 -15.81 -32.46
C SER A 26 -25.40 -14.76 -32.97
N THR A 27 -25.82 -13.90 -33.90
CA THR A 27 -24.99 -12.79 -34.40
C THR A 27 -24.69 -11.77 -33.29
N GLU A 28 -25.66 -11.46 -32.43
CA GLU A 28 -25.46 -10.58 -31.25
C GLU A 28 -24.40 -11.15 -30.32
N LYS A 29 -24.45 -12.45 -30.00
CA LYS A 29 -23.46 -13.13 -29.14
C LYS A 29 -22.07 -13.17 -29.77
N LEU A 30 -21.97 -13.49 -31.02
CA LEU A 30 -20.68 -13.51 -31.76
C LEU A 30 -20.07 -12.11 -31.89
N SER A 31 -20.90 -11.10 -32.14
CA SER A 31 -20.44 -9.72 -32.27
C SER A 31 -20.00 -9.11 -30.95
N SER A 32 -20.69 -9.45 -29.84
CA SER A 32 -20.34 -8.96 -28.50
C SER A 32 -19.22 -9.75 -27.83
N GLY A 33 -18.99 -10.99 -28.24
CA GLY A 33 -18.09 -11.94 -27.55
C GLY A 33 -18.69 -12.49 -26.25
N TYR A 34 -19.94 -12.12 -25.91
CA TYR A 34 -20.58 -12.56 -24.69
C TYR A 34 -21.73 -13.55 -24.95
N ARG A 35 -21.76 -14.61 -24.15
CA ARG A 35 -22.87 -15.57 -24.10
C ARG A 35 -24.11 -14.96 -23.47
N ILE A 36 -23.91 -14.10 -22.44
CA ILE A 36 -24.96 -13.43 -21.68
C ILE A 36 -24.89 -11.94 -21.96
N ASN A 37 -25.76 -11.43 -22.83
CA ASN A 37 -25.83 -10.01 -23.17
C ASN A 37 -26.94 -9.30 -22.40
N ARG A 38 -28.06 -10.00 -22.13
CA ARG A 38 -29.23 -9.42 -21.47
C ARG A 38 -29.67 -10.29 -20.30
N ALA A 39 -30.34 -9.68 -19.33
CA ALA A 39 -30.91 -10.39 -18.18
C ALA A 39 -31.88 -11.52 -18.57
N ALA A 40 -32.51 -11.39 -19.75
CA ALA A 40 -33.39 -12.41 -20.30
C ALA A 40 -32.69 -13.65 -20.84
N ASP A 41 -31.36 -13.60 -21.09
CA ASP A 41 -30.58 -14.75 -21.57
C ASP A 41 -30.26 -15.72 -20.41
N ASP A 42 -29.81 -15.16 -19.28
CA ASP A 42 -29.53 -15.89 -18.02
C ASP A 42 -29.45 -14.88 -16.87
N ALA A 43 -30.53 -14.73 -16.11
CA ALA A 43 -30.58 -13.80 -14.99
C ALA A 43 -29.66 -14.20 -13.82
N ALA A 44 -29.50 -15.52 -13.58
CA ALA A 44 -28.65 -16.02 -12.52
C ALA A 44 -27.15 -15.84 -12.89
N GLY A 45 -26.77 -16.25 -14.10
CA GLY A 45 -25.41 -16.05 -14.62
C GLY A 45 -25.00 -14.60 -14.69
N LEU A 46 -25.89 -13.71 -15.12
CA LEU A 46 -25.63 -12.26 -15.13
C LEU A 46 -25.39 -11.72 -13.73
N SER A 47 -26.21 -12.10 -12.75
CA SER A 47 -26.04 -11.66 -11.36
C SER A 47 -24.71 -12.12 -10.76
N ILE A 48 -24.31 -13.36 -11.03
CA ILE A 48 -23.02 -13.89 -10.59
C ILE A 48 -21.86 -13.15 -11.27
N SER A 49 -21.92 -12.97 -12.61
CA SER A 49 -20.91 -12.25 -13.38
C SER A 49 -20.73 -10.82 -12.85
N GLU A 50 -21.80 -10.07 -12.60
CA GLU A 50 -21.71 -8.71 -12.07
C GLU A 50 -21.09 -8.68 -10.65
N LYS A 51 -21.37 -9.68 -9.80
CA LYS A 51 -20.70 -9.81 -8.49
C LYS A 51 -19.21 -10.09 -8.64
N LEU A 52 -18.82 -11.01 -9.53
CA LEU A 52 -17.42 -11.32 -9.81
C LEU A 52 -16.69 -10.09 -10.40
N ARG A 53 -17.28 -9.37 -11.32
CA ARG A 53 -16.73 -8.13 -11.88
C ARG A 53 -16.53 -7.04 -10.81
N SER A 54 -17.48 -6.90 -9.90
CA SER A 54 -17.34 -6.00 -8.76
C SER A 54 -16.18 -6.43 -7.86
N GLN A 55 -16.02 -7.73 -7.63
CA GLN A 55 -14.92 -8.30 -6.83
C GLN A 55 -13.58 -8.08 -7.52
N ILE A 56 -13.46 -8.34 -8.84
CA ILE A 56 -12.24 -8.10 -9.62
C ILE A 56 -11.81 -6.64 -9.50
N ARG A 57 -12.71 -5.69 -9.77
CA ARG A 57 -12.40 -4.25 -9.61
C ARG A 57 -12.00 -3.89 -8.19
N GLY A 58 -12.58 -4.54 -7.18
CA GLY A 58 -12.22 -4.37 -5.78
C GLY A 58 -10.82 -4.89 -5.48
N LEU A 59 -10.44 -6.06 -6.03
CA LEU A 59 -9.11 -6.65 -5.88
C LEU A 59 -8.03 -5.82 -6.56
N ASP A 60 -8.29 -5.33 -7.77
CA ASP A 60 -7.36 -4.48 -8.52
C ASP A 60 -7.12 -3.15 -7.78
N LYS A 61 -8.19 -2.55 -7.21
CA LYS A 61 -8.04 -1.34 -6.39
C LYS A 61 -7.30 -1.62 -5.09
N ALA A 62 -7.51 -2.78 -4.48
CA ALA A 62 -6.79 -3.20 -3.28
C ALA A 62 -5.29 -3.42 -3.57
N ALA A 63 -4.94 -3.97 -4.73
CA ALA A 63 -3.55 -4.08 -5.18
C ALA A 63 -2.91 -2.69 -5.37
N SER A 64 -3.61 -1.75 -6.00
CA SER A 64 -3.16 -0.36 -6.11
C SER A 64 -2.97 0.30 -4.74
N ASN A 65 -3.92 0.15 -3.81
CA ASN A 65 -3.79 0.67 -2.44
C ASN A 65 -2.60 0.07 -1.70
N SER A 66 -2.28 -1.20 -1.97
CA SER A 66 -1.11 -1.86 -1.37
C SER A 66 0.20 -1.29 -1.92
N GLN A 67 0.26 -0.94 -3.21
CA GLN A 67 1.40 -0.25 -3.83
C GLN A 67 1.59 1.15 -3.26
N ASP A 68 0.50 1.91 -3.06
CA ASP A 68 0.54 3.21 -2.38
C ASP A 68 1.07 3.08 -0.95
N GLY A 69 0.67 2.00 -0.25
CA GLY A 69 1.18 1.66 1.07
C GLY A 69 2.68 1.36 1.08
N ILE A 70 3.20 0.64 0.09
CA ILE A 70 4.64 0.39 -0.07
C ILE A 70 5.37 1.70 -0.30
N SER A 71 4.87 2.58 -1.17
CA SER A 71 5.47 3.88 -1.44
C SER A 71 5.55 4.75 -0.17
N LEU A 72 4.49 4.75 0.63
CA LEU A 72 4.46 5.44 1.92
C LEU A 72 5.54 4.89 2.88
N VAL A 73 5.64 3.56 2.99
CA VAL A 73 6.64 2.89 3.84
C VAL A 73 8.06 3.24 3.39
N GLN A 74 8.32 3.26 2.09
CA GLN A 74 9.63 3.61 1.53
C GLN A 74 10.02 5.06 1.82
N VAL A 75 9.08 6.00 1.76
CA VAL A 75 9.34 7.41 2.16
C VAL A 75 9.70 7.49 3.64
N ALA A 76 8.97 6.80 4.51
CA ALA A 76 9.26 6.78 5.93
C ALA A 76 10.60 6.10 6.24
N GLU A 77 10.91 4.99 5.56
CA GLU A 77 12.18 4.28 5.72
C GLU A 77 13.37 5.11 5.26
N GLY A 78 13.25 5.83 4.14
CA GLY A 78 14.29 6.75 3.66
C GLY A 78 14.63 7.81 4.70
N ALA A 79 13.61 8.45 5.29
CA ALA A 79 13.80 9.44 6.35
C ALA A 79 14.41 8.84 7.63
N LEU A 80 14.01 7.62 8.00
CA LEU A 80 14.60 6.91 9.15
C LEU A 80 16.03 6.46 8.89
N ASN A 81 16.41 6.20 7.64
CA ASN A 81 17.78 5.90 7.27
C ASN A 81 18.69 7.11 7.47
N GLU A 82 18.25 8.32 7.05
CA GLU A 82 18.98 9.55 7.34
C GLU A 82 19.08 9.81 8.85
N THR A 83 17.97 9.64 9.59
CA THR A 83 17.98 9.76 11.06
C THR A 83 18.99 8.78 11.69
N HIS A 84 19.06 7.55 11.18
CA HIS A 84 20.03 6.56 11.64
C HIS A 84 21.47 7.00 11.39
N SER A 85 21.77 7.54 10.20
CA SER A 85 23.09 8.05 9.83
C SER A 85 23.50 9.23 10.72
N ILE A 86 22.57 10.13 11.01
CA ILE A 86 22.80 11.25 11.95
C ILE A 86 23.12 10.73 13.35
N LEU A 87 22.36 9.75 13.87
CA LEU A 87 22.61 9.17 15.18
C LEU A 87 23.97 8.46 15.25
N GLN A 88 24.41 7.81 14.18
CA GLN A 88 25.76 7.25 14.10
C GLN A 88 26.82 8.35 14.16
N ARG A 89 26.63 9.46 13.43
CA ARG A 89 27.55 10.61 13.52
C ARG A 89 27.57 11.21 14.92
N MET A 90 26.43 11.35 15.57
CA MET A 90 26.35 11.81 16.97
C MET A 90 27.12 10.87 17.92
N ASN A 91 27.05 9.55 17.69
CA ASN A 91 27.82 8.58 18.49
C ASN A 91 29.35 8.72 18.29
N GLU A 92 29.81 8.99 17.05
CA GLU A 92 31.19 9.29 16.75
C GLU A 92 31.68 10.53 17.51
N LEU A 93 30.88 11.63 17.46
CA LEU A 93 31.16 12.87 18.16
C LEU A 93 31.25 12.68 19.67
N ALA A 94 30.28 11.92 20.24
CA ALA A 94 30.31 11.59 21.66
C ALA A 94 31.50 10.76 22.05
N THR A 95 31.91 9.80 21.21
CA THR A 95 33.14 9.00 21.45
C THR A 95 34.37 9.87 21.35
N GLN A 96 34.42 10.80 20.39
CA GLN A 96 35.54 11.72 20.27
C GLN A 96 35.64 12.65 21.49
N ALA A 97 34.50 13.21 21.94
CA ALA A 97 34.44 14.09 23.11
C ALA A 97 34.79 13.40 24.43
N ALA A 98 34.63 12.07 24.52
CA ALA A 98 35.01 11.27 25.67
C ALA A 98 36.55 11.13 25.83
N ASN A 99 37.33 11.55 24.84
CA ASN A 99 38.77 11.49 24.95
C ASN A 99 39.31 12.69 25.74
N ASP A 100 40.11 12.44 26.76
CA ASP A 100 40.72 13.48 27.64
C ASP A 100 41.83 14.29 26.96
N THR A 101 42.19 13.95 25.72
CA THR A 101 43.08 14.80 24.90
C THR A 101 42.42 16.04 24.35
N ASN A 102 41.05 16.12 24.38
CA ASN A 102 40.30 17.26 23.94
C ASN A 102 40.28 18.36 25.00
N THR A 103 40.52 19.59 24.57
CA THR A 103 40.35 20.78 25.43
C THR A 103 38.86 21.09 25.62
N SER A 104 38.50 22.02 26.54
CA SER A 104 37.14 22.49 26.68
C SER A 104 36.62 23.12 25.39
N SER A 105 37.44 23.89 24.69
CA SER A 105 37.10 24.53 23.41
C SER A 105 36.79 23.51 22.31
N ASP A 106 37.53 22.39 22.25
CA ASP A 106 37.28 21.31 21.30
C ASP A 106 35.96 20.62 21.60
N ARG A 107 35.65 20.36 22.88
CA ARG A 107 34.36 19.77 23.30
C ARG A 107 33.22 20.72 23.04
N ASP A 108 33.40 22.03 23.16
CA ASP A 108 32.38 23.04 22.80
C ASP A 108 32.05 23.02 21.29
N ALA A 109 33.07 22.87 20.45
CA ALA A 109 32.86 22.73 19.00
C ALA A 109 32.10 21.42 18.65
N LEU A 110 32.48 20.29 19.29
CA LEU A 110 31.75 19.01 19.14
C LEU A 110 30.31 19.11 19.63
N GLN A 111 30.06 19.87 20.73
CA GLN A 111 28.71 20.11 21.23
C GLN A 111 27.85 20.90 20.24
N GLN A 112 28.42 21.93 19.59
CA GLN A 112 27.72 22.69 18.57
C GLN A 112 27.30 21.81 17.38
N GLU A 113 28.19 20.92 16.91
CA GLU A 113 27.84 19.99 15.85
C GLU A 113 26.71 19.04 16.30
N MET A 114 26.78 18.52 17.52
CA MET A 114 25.73 17.65 18.09
C MET A 114 24.39 18.36 18.19
N ASP A 115 24.36 19.63 18.60
CA ASP A 115 23.13 20.43 18.69
C ASP A 115 22.53 20.67 17.29
N GLN A 116 23.35 20.87 16.26
CA GLN A 116 22.88 20.98 14.86
C GLN A 116 22.29 19.67 14.35
N LEU A 117 22.94 18.54 14.62
CA LEU A 117 22.47 17.21 14.25
C LEU A 117 21.14 16.87 14.95
N THR A 118 21.00 17.27 16.22
CA THR A 118 19.73 17.14 16.96
C THR A 118 18.59 17.93 16.30
N SER A 119 18.89 19.17 15.88
CA SER A 119 17.94 20.03 15.16
C SER A 119 17.56 19.44 13.79
N GLU A 120 18.50 18.80 13.11
CA GLU A 120 18.26 18.15 11.84
C GLU A 120 17.34 16.92 11.96
N ILE A 121 17.47 16.13 13.04
CA ILE A 121 16.52 15.05 13.35
C ILE A 121 15.10 15.60 13.47
N ASP A 122 14.91 16.71 14.19
CA ASP A 122 13.60 17.33 14.36
C ASP A 122 13.08 17.94 13.04
N ARG A 123 13.97 18.46 12.19
CA ARG A 123 13.62 18.90 10.83
C ARG A 123 13.14 17.74 9.97
N ILE A 124 13.89 16.64 9.90
CA ILE A 124 13.50 15.43 9.14
C ILE A 124 12.12 14.95 9.58
N ARG A 125 11.89 14.86 10.89
CA ARG A 125 10.59 14.48 11.45
C ARG A 125 9.45 15.37 10.95
N SER A 126 9.66 16.68 10.91
CA SER A 126 8.60 17.65 10.56
C SER A 126 8.37 17.77 9.06
N THR A 127 9.39 17.49 8.25
CA THR A 127 9.34 17.65 6.79
C THR A 127 8.97 16.35 6.05
N THR A 128 9.08 15.19 6.70
CA THR A 128 8.75 13.91 6.06
C THR A 128 7.25 13.73 5.97
N GLN A 129 6.73 13.88 4.77
CA GLN A 129 5.30 13.83 4.47
C GLN A 129 5.02 12.88 3.28
N PHE A 130 3.85 12.26 3.31
CA PHE A 130 3.26 11.56 2.18
C PHE A 130 1.83 12.08 1.99
N ASN A 131 1.52 12.62 0.83
CA ASN A 131 0.22 13.23 0.54
C ASN A 131 -0.24 14.21 1.64
N SER A 132 0.65 15.15 2.04
CA SER A 132 0.43 16.14 3.10
C SER A 132 0.18 15.58 4.50
N MET A 133 0.37 14.28 4.71
CA MET A 133 0.32 13.64 6.03
C MET A 133 1.74 13.47 6.57
N ASN A 134 2.00 13.98 7.76
CA ASN A 134 3.27 13.76 8.45
C ASN A 134 3.38 12.29 8.87
N LEU A 135 4.53 11.68 8.63
CA LEU A 135 4.74 10.26 8.90
C LEU A 135 5.44 10.00 10.24
N LEU A 136 6.33 10.91 10.68
CA LEU A 136 7.24 10.69 11.80
C LEU A 136 6.89 11.50 13.06
N ASP A 137 5.80 12.25 13.06
CA ASP A 137 5.40 13.12 14.18
C ASP A 137 4.59 12.40 15.28
N GLY A 138 4.24 11.11 15.05
CA GLY A 138 3.47 10.30 15.97
C GLY A 138 1.96 10.39 15.76
N THR A 139 1.47 11.19 14.82
CA THR A 139 0.04 11.23 14.45
C THR A 139 -0.34 10.04 13.56
N PHE A 140 0.64 9.46 12.87
CA PHE A 140 0.44 8.33 11.96
C PHE A 140 0.36 7.00 12.71
N THR A 141 -0.73 6.84 13.50
CA THR A 141 -0.97 5.64 14.30
C THR A 141 -2.29 4.97 13.94
N GLY A 142 -2.26 3.63 13.78
CA GLY A 142 -3.47 2.86 13.48
C GLY A 142 -4.07 3.13 12.10
N MET A 143 -3.32 3.70 11.18
CA MET A 143 -3.76 3.96 9.81
C MET A 143 -3.98 2.64 9.08
N ARG A 144 -5.16 2.49 8.45
CA ARG A 144 -5.56 1.24 7.80
C ARG A 144 -5.49 1.36 6.29
N LEU A 145 -4.74 0.46 5.68
CA LEU A 145 -4.76 0.25 4.24
C LEU A 145 -5.77 -0.85 3.92
N GLN A 146 -6.76 -0.53 3.10
CA GLN A 146 -7.70 -1.53 2.59
C GLN A 146 -7.01 -2.36 1.50
N VAL A 147 -6.70 -3.60 1.84
CA VAL A 147 -5.92 -4.54 1.00
C VAL A 147 -6.78 -5.71 0.51
N GLY A 148 -8.08 -5.52 0.42
CA GLY A 148 -8.98 -6.53 -0.11
C GLY A 148 -10.32 -5.94 -0.53
N ALA A 149 -11.10 -6.71 -1.31
CA ALA A 149 -12.37 -6.28 -1.88
C ALA A 149 -13.52 -6.18 -0.86
N LEU A 150 -13.35 -6.78 0.33
CA LEU A 150 -14.39 -6.85 1.35
C LEU A 150 -14.03 -6.01 2.58
N SER A 151 -15.07 -5.58 3.31
CA SER A 151 -14.90 -4.85 4.56
C SER A 151 -14.09 -5.66 5.57
N GLY A 152 -13.19 -5.00 6.32
CA GLY A 152 -12.35 -5.61 7.34
C GLY A 152 -11.02 -6.18 6.82
N GLN A 153 -10.82 -6.29 5.52
CA GLN A 153 -9.57 -6.75 4.92
C GLN A 153 -8.56 -5.59 4.86
N SER A 154 -7.97 -5.25 6.00
CA SER A 154 -7.04 -4.12 6.10
C SER A 154 -5.75 -4.50 6.82
N ILE A 155 -4.65 -3.85 6.44
CA ILE A 155 -3.36 -3.88 7.15
C ILE A 155 -3.20 -2.54 7.86
N SER A 156 -2.94 -2.57 9.16
CA SER A 156 -2.67 -1.36 9.94
C SER A 156 -1.18 -1.03 9.93
N ILE A 157 -0.87 0.26 9.73
CA ILE A 157 0.46 0.82 9.82
C ILE A 157 0.46 1.82 10.99
N SER A 158 1.50 1.74 11.83
CA SER A 158 1.70 2.70 12.92
C SER A 158 3.17 3.07 12.96
N ILE A 159 3.44 4.37 12.94
CA ILE A 159 4.77 4.94 13.06
C ILE A 159 4.77 5.79 14.32
N THR A 160 5.68 5.49 15.24
CA THR A 160 5.83 6.26 16.47
C THR A 160 6.56 7.56 16.20
N ASN A 161 6.39 8.53 17.12
CA ASN A 161 7.09 9.80 17.04
C ASN A 161 8.62 9.59 17.14
N MET A 162 9.36 10.16 16.17
CA MET A 162 10.81 10.01 16.04
C MET A 162 11.54 11.36 16.24
N ASN A 163 10.98 12.24 17.11
CA ASN A 163 11.65 13.48 17.47
C ASN A 163 12.82 13.22 18.43
N ALA A 164 13.73 14.18 18.50
CA ALA A 164 14.89 14.13 19.39
C ALA A 164 14.53 13.91 20.86
N SER A 165 13.40 14.44 21.33
CA SER A 165 12.93 14.26 22.70
C SER A 165 12.45 12.82 22.98
N THR A 166 11.68 12.21 22.07
CA THR A 166 11.22 10.81 22.22
C THR A 166 12.39 9.83 22.10
N LEU A 167 13.35 10.13 21.26
CA LEU A 167 14.60 9.37 21.11
C LEU A 167 15.57 9.62 22.28
N LYS A 168 15.27 10.55 23.18
CA LYS A 168 16.12 10.94 24.33
C LYS A 168 17.50 11.43 23.92
N VAL A 169 17.59 12.05 22.76
CA VAL A 169 18.85 12.67 22.26
C VAL A 169 18.81 14.19 22.32
N SER A 170 17.71 14.78 22.78
CA SER A 170 17.59 16.22 23.00
C SER A 170 18.39 16.66 24.23
N GLY A 171 19.18 17.72 24.09
CA GLY A 171 19.93 18.33 25.19
C GLY A 171 21.08 17.46 25.73
N LEU A 172 21.56 16.47 24.99
CA LEU A 172 22.75 15.71 25.37
C LEU A 172 23.97 16.62 25.49
N LYS A 173 24.78 16.39 26.52
CA LYS A 173 26.01 17.13 26.75
C LYS A 173 27.23 16.23 26.58
N VAL A 174 28.28 16.80 25.98
CA VAL A 174 29.59 16.12 25.77
C VAL A 174 30.73 16.92 26.39
N SER A 175 30.45 17.78 27.35
CA SER A 175 31.41 18.66 28.00
C SER A 175 32.39 17.94 28.91
N SER A 176 32.16 16.69 29.27
CA SER A 176 33.07 15.89 30.10
C SER A 176 33.02 14.42 29.68
N PHE A 177 34.04 13.65 30.12
CA PHE A 177 34.09 12.20 29.88
C PHE A 177 32.77 11.49 30.33
N SER A 178 32.31 11.80 31.54
CA SER A 178 31.11 11.18 32.10
C SER A 178 29.85 11.58 31.32
N ALA A 179 29.71 12.85 30.92
CA ALA A 179 28.61 13.34 30.14
C ALA A 179 28.60 12.72 28.73
N ALA A 180 29.75 12.62 28.09
CA ALA A 180 29.91 11.97 26.79
C ALA A 180 29.54 10.46 26.87
N GLY A 181 29.91 9.77 27.94
CA GLY A 181 29.53 8.39 28.19
C GLY A 181 28.02 8.19 28.33
N ALA A 182 27.35 9.09 29.05
CA ALA A 182 25.89 9.09 29.17
C ALA A 182 25.21 9.39 27.82
N ALA A 183 25.77 10.32 27.04
CA ALA A 183 25.29 10.64 25.70
C ALA A 183 25.41 9.44 24.76
N MET A 184 26.54 8.73 24.75
CA MET A 184 26.72 7.49 23.94
C MET A 184 25.64 6.44 24.28
N ALA A 185 25.36 6.20 25.56
CA ALA A 185 24.32 5.25 25.98
C ALA A 185 22.91 5.66 25.45
N SER A 186 22.59 6.95 25.53
CA SER A 186 21.31 7.48 25.03
C SER A 186 21.21 7.38 23.50
N ILE A 187 22.29 7.72 22.79
CA ILE A 187 22.35 7.62 21.33
C ILE A 187 22.22 6.14 20.88
N GLN A 188 22.90 5.22 21.59
CA GLN A 188 22.78 3.79 21.26
C GLN A 188 21.35 3.27 21.46
N ALA A 189 20.64 3.72 22.49
CA ALA A 189 19.22 3.40 22.70
C ALA A 189 18.34 4.00 21.57
N ALA A 190 18.65 5.21 21.10
CA ALA A 190 17.97 5.84 19.97
C ALA A 190 18.20 5.05 18.67
N ILE A 191 19.43 4.64 18.38
CA ILE A 191 19.78 3.79 17.23
C ILE A 191 18.96 2.49 17.25
N ASN A 192 18.88 1.84 18.40
CA ASN A 192 18.07 0.62 18.56
C ASN A 192 16.57 0.89 18.30
N SER A 193 16.04 2.02 18.76
CA SER A 193 14.66 2.40 18.55
C SER A 193 14.34 2.65 17.08
N VAL A 194 15.20 3.38 16.37
CA VAL A 194 15.09 3.62 14.92
C VAL A 194 15.21 2.31 14.14
N SER A 195 16.18 1.46 14.48
CA SER A 195 16.36 0.14 13.85
C SER A 195 15.13 -0.75 14.01
N ASN A 196 14.55 -0.78 15.21
CA ASN A 196 13.32 -1.53 15.48
C ASN A 196 12.13 -1.01 14.64
N MET A 197 12.03 0.31 14.48
CA MET A 197 10.98 0.90 13.62
C MET A 197 11.19 0.53 12.15
N ARG A 198 12.42 0.64 11.64
CA ARG A 198 12.76 0.22 10.27
C ARG A 198 12.47 -1.26 10.04
N SER A 199 12.80 -2.12 10.99
CA SER A 199 12.48 -3.56 10.91
C SER A 199 10.96 -3.81 10.82
N LYS A 200 10.15 -3.07 11.61
CA LYS A 200 8.67 -3.15 11.53
C LYS A 200 8.16 -2.69 10.16
N LEU A 201 8.69 -1.60 9.62
CA LEU A 201 8.31 -1.10 8.30
C LEU A 201 8.69 -2.08 7.19
N GLY A 202 9.89 -2.66 7.23
CA GLY A 202 10.31 -3.71 6.30
C GLY A 202 9.42 -4.95 6.36
N ALA A 203 9.02 -5.37 7.57
CA ALA A 203 8.06 -6.48 7.72
C ALA A 203 6.69 -6.15 7.12
N ILE A 204 6.22 -4.90 7.26
CA ILE A 204 4.97 -4.44 6.64
C ILE A 204 5.11 -4.42 5.11
N GLN A 205 6.23 -3.94 4.57
CA GLN A 205 6.49 -3.95 3.13
C GLN A 205 6.43 -5.39 2.57
N ASN A 206 7.12 -6.33 3.17
CA ASN A 206 7.08 -7.74 2.75
C ASN A 206 5.64 -8.30 2.79
N ARG A 207 4.87 -7.96 3.82
CA ARG A 207 3.46 -8.36 3.90
C ARG A 207 2.62 -7.78 2.77
N LEU A 208 2.83 -6.51 2.42
CA LEU A 208 2.12 -5.85 1.33
C LEU A 208 2.49 -6.48 -0.02
N GLU A 209 3.76 -6.80 -0.26
CA GLU A 209 4.22 -7.49 -1.48
C GLU A 209 3.58 -8.88 -1.63
N HIS A 210 3.56 -9.67 -0.57
CA HIS A 210 2.85 -10.96 -0.57
C HIS A 210 1.35 -10.80 -0.78
N THR A 211 0.75 -9.74 -0.23
CA THR A 211 -0.66 -9.43 -0.42
C THR A 211 -0.94 -9.07 -1.88
N ILE A 212 -0.11 -8.25 -2.52
CA ILE A 212 -0.25 -7.90 -3.95
C ILE A 212 -0.22 -9.17 -4.81
N ASN A 213 0.74 -10.05 -4.61
CA ASN A 213 0.85 -11.30 -5.36
C ASN A 213 -0.40 -12.19 -5.19
N ASN A 214 -0.93 -12.27 -3.97
CA ASN A 214 -2.17 -13.00 -3.70
C ASN A 214 -3.38 -12.35 -4.36
N LEU A 215 -3.49 -11.02 -4.31
CA LEU A 215 -4.58 -10.27 -4.93
C LEU A 215 -4.58 -10.44 -6.45
N GLN A 216 -3.41 -10.38 -7.08
CA GLN A 216 -3.25 -10.59 -8.53
C GLN A 216 -3.68 -12.00 -8.94
N THR A 217 -3.21 -13.03 -8.24
CA THR A 217 -3.60 -14.42 -8.50
C THR A 217 -5.11 -14.62 -8.29
N THR A 218 -5.67 -14.00 -7.26
CA THR A 218 -7.11 -14.09 -6.98
C THR A 218 -7.92 -13.34 -8.04
N SER A 219 -7.48 -12.16 -8.49
CA SER A 219 -8.10 -11.38 -9.57
C SER A 219 -8.11 -12.17 -10.88
N GLU A 220 -6.98 -12.80 -11.25
CA GLU A 220 -6.86 -13.63 -12.44
C GLU A 220 -7.79 -14.85 -12.39
N ASN A 221 -7.81 -15.59 -11.28
CA ASN A 221 -8.70 -16.73 -11.12
C ASN A 221 -10.19 -16.35 -11.13
N THR A 222 -10.52 -15.21 -10.54
CA THR A 222 -11.89 -14.68 -10.53
C THR A 222 -12.29 -14.21 -11.93
N SER A 223 -11.37 -13.58 -12.68
CA SER A 223 -11.58 -13.19 -14.07
C SER A 223 -11.80 -14.41 -14.98
N ALA A 224 -10.99 -15.46 -14.79
CA ALA A 224 -11.18 -16.71 -15.52
C ALA A 224 -12.53 -17.40 -15.19
N ALA A 225 -13.00 -17.28 -13.95
CA ALA A 225 -14.32 -17.77 -13.58
C ALA A 225 -15.46 -16.93 -14.17
N GLU A 226 -15.32 -15.62 -14.22
CA GLU A 226 -16.26 -14.69 -14.84
C GLU A 226 -16.36 -14.94 -16.34
N SER A 227 -15.22 -15.09 -17.01
CA SER A 227 -15.14 -15.41 -18.43
C SER A 227 -15.92 -16.70 -18.77
N ARG A 228 -15.73 -17.79 -18.01
CA ARG A 228 -16.49 -19.04 -18.22
C ARG A 228 -18.01 -18.87 -18.07
N ILE A 229 -18.45 -17.87 -17.29
CA ILE A 229 -19.88 -17.61 -17.10
C ILE A 229 -20.43 -16.73 -18.22
N ARG A 230 -19.72 -15.70 -18.60
CA ARG A 230 -20.23 -14.62 -19.46
C ARG A 230 -19.77 -14.68 -20.91
N ASP A 231 -18.54 -15.16 -21.16
CA ASP A 231 -17.98 -15.15 -22.51
C ASP A 231 -18.57 -16.29 -23.36
N VAL A 232 -18.58 -16.06 -24.67
CA VAL A 232 -18.97 -17.07 -25.65
C VAL A 232 -17.77 -17.93 -26.01
N ASP A 233 -17.95 -19.24 -26.02
CA ASP A 233 -16.97 -20.18 -26.58
C ASP A 233 -17.19 -20.21 -28.11
N MET A 234 -16.15 -19.79 -28.86
CA MET A 234 -16.18 -19.67 -30.33
C MET A 234 -15.48 -20.85 -31.01
#